data_3ce0aee89c77536020b0d96fa42ccfa2
#
_entry.id   3ce0aee89c77536020b0d96fa42ccfa2
#
_cell.length_a   1.000
_cell.length_b   1.000
_cell.length_c   1.000
_cell.angle_alpha   90.00
_cell.angle_beta   90.00
_cell.angle_gamma   90.00
#
_symmetry.space_group_name_H-M   'P 1'
#
loop_
_entity.id
_entity.type
_entity.pdbx_description
1 polymer ?
#
loop_
_entity_poly.entity_id
_entity_poly.type
_entity_poly.pdbx_seq_one_letter_code
_entity_poly.pdbx_strand_id
1 'polypeptide(L)'
;MINTAIVGLGWWGKNLVKAARDFGAPLRFTRGVTLEPDTVRDFVAEHKIALSSFEDVLADKSVEAVVLATPHTKHPDQVKALAKAGKQIYCEKPFALSKADAVAMLDAVKRAGVLIAVGHHFRLMPSMRALAELKAQGAFGTIMQVEGNYSHDWLADYPADSWRMQAEESRAGGMTGMGIHVLDCFRDVAGPMRRISALSKARALKLPTGDSTAALIEFASGATGVLGTTIKTPFRWRIAVFGETCWAESVSETKLIVRRAGKEPEVFDYPADNHLGRNLNYFAKAVMGQGTFPISPDGILQTAAALEAVFKSVGANGAWMEV
;
A
#
# COMPACT_ATOMS: atom_id res chain seq x y z
N MET A 1 -23.22 -5.41 -8.54
CA MET A 1 -21.98 -5.58 -9.33
C MET A 1 -21.64 -4.21 -9.88
N ILE A 2 -20.46 -3.66 -9.61
CA ILE A 2 -20.04 -2.31 -9.98
C ILE A 2 -19.29 -2.38 -11.31
N ASN A 3 -19.71 -1.62 -12.33
CA ASN A 3 -18.97 -1.52 -13.57
C ASN A 3 -17.68 -0.71 -13.34
N THR A 4 -16.57 -1.35 -13.56
CA THR A 4 -15.25 -0.86 -13.16
C THR A 4 -14.32 -0.77 -14.36
N ALA A 5 -13.49 0.26 -14.42
CA ALA A 5 -12.35 0.32 -15.32
C ALA A 5 -11.05 -0.02 -14.58
N ILE A 6 -10.12 -0.67 -15.26
CA ILE A 6 -8.72 -0.82 -14.82
C ILE A 6 -7.83 0.08 -15.66
N VAL A 7 -7.11 0.99 -15.03
CA VAL A 7 -6.16 1.89 -15.68
C VAL A 7 -4.75 1.48 -15.29
N GLY A 8 -3.97 1.02 -16.28
CA GLY A 8 -2.68 0.39 -16.08
C GLY A 8 -2.76 -1.14 -16.10
N LEU A 9 -3.01 -1.74 -17.28
CA LEU A 9 -3.09 -3.18 -17.49
C LEU A 9 -1.72 -3.88 -17.66
N GLY A 10 -0.69 -3.39 -16.94
CA GLY A 10 0.58 -4.10 -16.78
C GLY A 10 0.41 -5.34 -15.88
N TRP A 11 1.53 -5.96 -15.50
CA TRP A 11 1.54 -7.14 -14.62
C TRP A 11 0.67 -6.96 -13.36
N TRP A 12 0.80 -5.80 -12.67
CA TRP A 12 0.05 -5.56 -11.44
C TRP A 12 -1.46 -5.35 -11.68
N GLY A 13 -1.83 -4.59 -12.72
CA GLY A 13 -3.24 -4.40 -13.06
C GLY A 13 -3.94 -5.72 -13.40
N LYS A 14 -3.25 -6.63 -14.11
CA LYS A 14 -3.75 -8.00 -14.37
C LYS A 14 -3.97 -8.77 -13.06
N ASN A 15 -3.05 -8.65 -12.08
CA ASN A 15 -3.20 -9.30 -10.78
C ASN A 15 -4.38 -8.75 -9.98
N LEU A 16 -4.66 -7.44 -10.03
CA LEU A 16 -5.83 -6.84 -9.39
C LEU A 16 -7.15 -7.37 -9.97
N VAL A 17 -7.25 -7.48 -11.30
CA VAL A 17 -8.43 -8.05 -11.97
C VAL A 17 -8.64 -9.50 -11.53
N LYS A 18 -7.58 -10.32 -11.56
CA LYS A 18 -7.64 -11.73 -11.11
C LYS A 18 -8.02 -11.84 -9.64
N ALA A 19 -7.37 -11.08 -8.78
CA ALA A 19 -7.61 -11.11 -7.34
C ALA A 19 -9.05 -10.76 -6.98
N ALA A 20 -9.63 -9.74 -7.64
CA ALA A 20 -11.02 -9.36 -7.46
C ALA A 20 -11.97 -10.49 -7.88
N ARG A 21 -11.74 -11.11 -9.05
CA ARG A 21 -12.53 -12.24 -9.57
C ARG A 21 -12.45 -13.44 -8.62
N ASP A 22 -11.23 -13.85 -8.27
CA ASP A 22 -10.98 -15.06 -7.48
C ASP A 22 -11.48 -14.92 -6.03
N PHE A 23 -11.56 -13.70 -5.51
CA PHE A 23 -12.18 -13.40 -4.23
C PHE A 23 -13.73 -13.32 -4.30
N GLY A 24 -14.28 -13.13 -5.50
CA GLY A 24 -15.70 -12.84 -5.67
C GLY A 24 -16.10 -11.41 -5.28
N ALA A 25 -15.17 -10.44 -5.41
CA ALA A 25 -15.49 -9.04 -5.19
C ALA A 25 -16.53 -8.56 -6.23
N PRO A 26 -17.55 -7.77 -5.85
CA PRO A 26 -18.61 -7.37 -6.75
C PRO A 26 -18.18 -6.25 -7.73
N LEU A 27 -17.01 -6.40 -8.32
CA LEU A 27 -16.43 -5.54 -9.36
C LEU A 27 -16.48 -6.26 -10.71
N ARG A 28 -17.01 -5.59 -11.72
CA ARG A 28 -17.01 -6.07 -13.10
C ARG A 28 -16.13 -5.16 -13.95
N PHE A 29 -14.96 -5.61 -14.31
CA PHE A 29 -14.05 -4.85 -15.17
C PHE A 29 -14.57 -4.86 -16.60
N THR A 30 -15.08 -3.72 -17.07
CA THR A 30 -15.67 -3.54 -18.40
C THR A 30 -14.77 -2.76 -19.35
N ARG A 31 -13.86 -1.95 -18.82
CA ARG A 31 -12.91 -1.12 -19.56
C ARG A 31 -11.50 -1.33 -19.04
N GLY A 32 -10.53 -1.29 -19.94
CA GLY A 32 -9.10 -1.36 -19.65
C GLY A 32 -8.31 -0.30 -20.40
N VAL A 33 -7.40 0.37 -19.70
CA VAL A 33 -6.49 1.36 -20.28
C VAL A 33 -5.07 0.87 -20.16
N THR A 34 -4.33 0.86 -21.27
CA THR A 34 -2.91 0.48 -21.33
C THR A 34 -2.20 1.24 -22.45
N LEU A 35 -0.90 1.44 -22.30
CA LEU A 35 -0.02 1.95 -23.37
C LEU A 35 0.47 0.84 -24.31
N GLU A 36 0.29 -0.43 -23.91
CA GLU A 36 0.79 -1.60 -24.63
C GLU A 36 -0.36 -2.56 -24.98
N PRO A 37 -1.29 -2.18 -25.89
CA PRO A 37 -2.50 -2.96 -26.17
C PRO A 37 -2.20 -4.37 -26.67
N ASP A 38 -1.13 -4.55 -27.42
CA ASP A 38 -0.75 -5.84 -27.98
C ASP A 38 -0.35 -6.87 -26.91
N THR A 39 0.22 -6.42 -25.80
CA THR A 39 0.69 -7.29 -24.68
C THR A 39 -0.46 -7.82 -23.80
N VAL A 40 -1.66 -7.31 -24.00
CA VAL A 40 -2.82 -7.64 -23.15
C VAL A 40 -3.99 -8.28 -23.90
N ARG A 41 -3.86 -8.55 -25.22
CA ARG A 41 -4.96 -9.05 -26.09
C ARG A 41 -5.67 -10.27 -25.51
N ASP A 42 -4.92 -11.31 -25.18
CA ASP A 42 -5.50 -12.56 -24.65
C ASP A 42 -6.18 -12.33 -23.29
N PHE A 43 -5.53 -11.54 -22.43
CA PHE A 43 -6.07 -11.22 -21.12
C PHE A 43 -7.40 -10.45 -21.20
N VAL A 44 -7.50 -9.44 -22.04
CA VAL A 44 -8.74 -8.66 -22.17
C VAL A 44 -9.85 -9.48 -22.84
N ALA A 45 -9.50 -10.37 -23.76
CA ALA A 45 -10.47 -11.31 -24.37
C ALA A 45 -11.02 -12.29 -23.32
N GLU A 46 -10.14 -12.95 -22.55
CA GLU A 46 -10.52 -13.86 -21.46
C GLU A 46 -11.43 -13.19 -20.43
N HIS A 47 -11.09 -11.97 -20.02
CA HIS A 47 -11.81 -11.26 -18.97
C HIS A 47 -12.95 -10.36 -19.49
N LYS A 48 -13.22 -10.36 -20.81
CA LYS A 48 -14.26 -9.54 -21.48
C LYS A 48 -14.12 -8.05 -21.17
N ILE A 49 -12.87 -7.54 -21.19
CA ILE A 49 -12.53 -6.14 -20.96
C ILE A 49 -12.37 -5.46 -22.32
N ALA A 50 -13.09 -4.37 -22.56
CA ALA A 50 -12.88 -3.56 -23.76
C ALA A 50 -11.76 -2.55 -23.51
N LEU A 51 -10.77 -2.49 -24.41
CA LEU A 51 -9.73 -1.46 -24.36
C LEU A 51 -10.32 -0.09 -24.71
N SER A 52 -9.88 0.94 -24.02
CA SER A 52 -10.32 2.33 -24.20
C SER A 52 -9.20 3.29 -23.83
N SER A 53 -9.35 4.56 -24.18
CA SER A 53 -8.50 5.65 -23.64
C SER A 53 -8.91 6.00 -22.23
N PHE A 54 -8.05 6.75 -21.52
CA PHE A 54 -8.40 7.27 -20.20
C PHE A 54 -9.53 8.31 -20.29
N GLU A 55 -9.53 9.10 -21.33
CA GLU A 55 -10.56 10.10 -21.65
C GLU A 55 -11.93 9.45 -21.87
N ASP A 56 -11.99 8.32 -22.58
CA ASP A 56 -13.22 7.56 -22.75
C ASP A 56 -13.73 7.01 -21.41
N VAL A 57 -12.85 6.52 -20.55
CA VAL A 57 -13.22 6.07 -19.19
C VAL A 57 -13.81 7.22 -18.36
N LEU A 58 -13.24 8.44 -18.44
CA LEU A 58 -13.79 9.61 -17.77
C LEU A 58 -15.19 9.96 -18.27
N ALA A 59 -15.41 9.89 -19.58
CA ALA A 59 -16.67 10.25 -20.23
C ALA A 59 -17.77 9.17 -20.12
N ASP A 60 -17.40 7.90 -19.99
CA ASP A 60 -18.33 6.76 -19.96
C ASP A 60 -19.13 6.73 -18.65
N LYS A 61 -20.39 7.16 -18.71
CA LYS A 61 -21.29 7.18 -17.53
C LYS A 61 -21.63 5.77 -17.01
N SER A 62 -21.41 4.72 -17.81
CA SER A 62 -21.64 3.34 -17.37
C SER A 62 -20.53 2.81 -16.46
N VAL A 63 -19.34 3.45 -16.47
CA VAL A 63 -18.23 3.15 -15.57
C VAL A 63 -18.46 3.88 -14.25
N GLU A 64 -18.69 3.14 -13.18
CA GLU A 64 -19.00 3.66 -11.85
C GLU A 64 -17.71 3.85 -11.00
N ALA A 65 -16.76 2.93 -11.16
CA ALA A 65 -15.52 2.92 -10.38
C ALA A 65 -14.29 2.72 -11.28
N VAL A 66 -13.14 3.17 -10.78
CA VAL A 66 -11.85 2.99 -11.47
C VAL A 66 -10.81 2.47 -10.49
N VAL A 67 -10.08 1.46 -10.92
CA VAL A 67 -8.89 0.93 -10.25
C VAL A 67 -7.66 1.47 -10.99
N LEU A 68 -6.83 2.26 -10.30
CA LEU A 68 -5.58 2.81 -10.83
C LEU A 68 -4.40 1.92 -10.45
N ALA A 69 -3.65 1.44 -11.44
CA ALA A 69 -2.42 0.64 -11.30
C ALA A 69 -1.30 1.19 -12.20
N THR A 70 -1.24 2.49 -12.34
CA THR A 70 -0.27 3.25 -13.15
C THR A 70 1.00 3.60 -12.36
N PRO A 71 2.05 4.14 -13.00
CA PRO A 71 3.19 4.72 -12.29
C PRO A 71 2.77 5.80 -11.28
N HIS A 72 3.49 5.90 -10.18
CA HIS A 72 3.11 6.69 -9.00
C HIS A 72 2.98 8.19 -9.30
N THR A 73 3.85 8.71 -10.19
CA THR A 73 3.83 10.11 -10.62
C THR A 73 2.57 10.51 -11.40
N LYS A 74 1.81 9.52 -11.91
CA LYS A 74 0.54 9.76 -12.63
C LYS A 74 -0.68 9.83 -11.70
N HIS A 75 -0.59 9.30 -10.48
CA HIS A 75 -1.72 9.23 -9.56
C HIS A 75 -2.35 10.62 -9.28
N PRO A 76 -1.58 11.70 -9.01
CA PRO A 76 -2.19 12.98 -8.66
C PRO A 76 -3.14 13.52 -9.72
N ASP A 77 -2.73 13.50 -10.99
CA ASP A 77 -3.56 14.02 -12.06
C ASP A 77 -4.74 13.09 -12.38
N GLN A 78 -4.50 11.78 -12.38
CA GLN A 78 -5.54 10.78 -12.64
C GLN A 78 -6.62 10.78 -11.56
N VAL A 79 -6.24 10.81 -10.27
CA VAL A 79 -7.22 10.87 -9.16
C VAL A 79 -8.05 12.15 -9.22
N LYS A 80 -7.43 13.32 -9.49
CA LYS A 80 -8.16 14.59 -9.63
C LYS A 80 -9.15 14.55 -10.81
N ALA A 81 -8.71 13.99 -11.95
CA ALA A 81 -9.57 13.86 -13.13
C ALA A 81 -10.77 12.92 -12.89
N LEU A 82 -10.51 11.76 -12.26
CA LEU A 82 -11.54 10.78 -11.90
C LEU A 82 -12.54 11.35 -10.89
N ALA A 83 -12.05 12.05 -9.87
CA ALA A 83 -12.91 12.73 -8.91
C ALA A 83 -13.83 13.76 -9.61
N LYS A 84 -13.27 14.60 -10.49
CA LYS A 84 -14.05 15.56 -11.28
C LYS A 84 -15.10 14.87 -12.16
N ALA A 85 -14.81 13.67 -12.67
CA ALA A 85 -15.73 12.87 -13.46
C ALA A 85 -16.76 12.07 -12.61
N GLY A 86 -16.74 12.20 -11.28
CA GLY A 86 -17.65 11.53 -10.36
C GLY A 86 -17.42 10.02 -10.21
N LYS A 87 -16.21 9.53 -10.53
CA LYS A 87 -15.87 8.11 -10.43
C LYS A 87 -15.43 7.74 -9.01
N GLN A 88 -15.87 6.58 -8.50
CA GLN A 88 -15.34 5.98 -7.28
C GLN A 88 -13.93 5.45 -7.55
N ILE A 89 -12.98 5.65 -6.64
CA ILE A 89 -11.56 5.47 -6.96
C ILE A 89 -10.91 4.45 -6.02
N TYR A 90 -10.26 3.44 -6.60
CA TYR A 90 -9.25 2.63 -5.94
C TYR A 90 -7.90 2.98 -6.55
N CYS A 91 -6.98 3.51 -5.75
CA CYS A 91 -5.65 3.89 -6.20
C CYS A 91 -4.60 2.94 -5.61
N GLU A 92 -3.71 2.41 -6.44
CA GLU A 92 -2.58 1.64 -5.93
C GLU A 92 -1.63 2.51 -5.11
N LYS A 93 -0.89 1.82 -4.25
CA LYS A 93 0.13 2.45 -3.41
C LYS A 93 1.45 2.66 -4.19
N PRO A 94 2.24 3.65 -3.84
CA PRO A 94 1.94 4.79 -2.98
C PRO A 94 0.79 5.65 -3.53
N PHE A 95 -0.09 6.13 -2.64
CA PHE A 95 -1.14 7.06 -3.06
C PHE A 95 -0.56 8.30 -3.73
N ALA A 96 0.46 8.89 -3.09
CA ALA A 96 1.25 9.99 -3.61
C ALA A 96 2.70 9.87 -3.12
N LEU A 97 3.63 10.56 -3.79
CA LEU A 97 5.04 10.64 -3.41
C LEU A 97 5.35 11.91 -2.58
N SER A 98 4.36 12.78 -2.40
CA SER A 98 4.45 13.97 -1.54
C SER A 98 3.17 14.17 -0.72
N LYS A 99 3.32 14.77 0.46
CA LYS A 99 2.19 15.18 1.31
C LYS A 99 1.29 16.18 0.60
N ALA A 100 1.89 17.12 -0.13
CA ALA A 100 1.14 18.15 -0.86
C ALA A 100 0.22 17.55 -1.93
N ASP A 101 0.73 16.58 -2.72
CA ASP A 101 -0.10 15.88 -3.70
C ASP A 101 -1.20 15.08 -3.02
N ALA A 102 -0.88 14.37 -1.93
CA ALA A 102 -1.89 13.60 -1.18
C ALA A 102 -3.03 14.51 -0.67
N VAL A 103 -2.71 15.69 -0.12
CA VAL A 103 -3.71 16.70 0.30
C VAL A 103 -4.56 17.13 -0.89
N ALA A 104 -3.93 17.54 -1.99
CA ALA A 104 -4.65 18.02 -3.19
C ALA A 104 -5.58 16.95 -3.78
N MET A 105 -5.14 15.69 -3.78
CA MET A 105 -5.94 14.55 -4.25
C MET A 105 -7.14 14.29 -3.32
N LEU A 106 -6.92 14.26 -2.01
CA LEU A 106 -7.99 14.04 -1.02
C LEU A 106 -9.01 15.18 -1.02
N ASP A 107 -8.55 16.42 -1.19
CA ASP A 107 -9.44 17.58 -1.32
C ASP A 107 -10.30 17.50 -2.60
N ALA A 108 -9.72 17.06 -3.72
CA ALA A 108 -10.49 16.85 -4.95
C ALA A 108 -11.57 15.78 -4.77
N VAL A 109 -11.21 14.64 -4.17
CA VAL A 109 -12.11 13.54 -3.84
C VAL A 109 -13.24 14.01 -2.91
N LYS A 110 -12.90 14.73 -1.84
CA LYS A 110 -13.86 15.28 -0.87
C LYS A 110 -14.83 16.25 -1.53
N ARG A 111 -14.34 17.19 -2.36
CA ARG A 111 -15.19 18.15 -3.08
C ARG A 111 -16.15 17.49 -4.07
N ALA A 112 -15.70 16.40 -4.69
CA ALA A 112 -16.52 15.65 -5.64
C ALA A 112 -17.53 14.69 -4.96
N GLY A 113 -17.40 14.45 -3.65
CA GLY A 113 -18.24 13.51 -2.91
C GLY A 113 -18.06 12.05 -3.33
N VAL A 114 -16.89 11.69 -3.88
CA VAL A 114 -16.57 10.33 -4.30
C VAL A 114 -15.73 9.60 -3.27
N LEU A 115 -15.75 8.28 -3.29
CA LEU A 115 -14.95 7.44 -2.40
C LEU A 115 -13.54 7.26 -2.97
N ILE A 116 -12.55 7.27 -2.09
CA ILE A 116 -11.16 6.86 -2.35
C ILE A 116 -10.77 5.69 -1.47
N ALA A 117 -10.16 4.68 -2.08
CA ALA A 117 -9.52 3.56 -1.42
C ALA A 117 -8.06 3.44 -1.91
N VAL A 118 -7.18 2.89 -1.08
CA VAL A 118 -5.76 2.71 -1.43
C VAL A 118 -5.32 1.26 -1.25
N GLY A 119 -4.45 0.80 -2.15
CA GLY A 119 -3.97 -0.58 -2.26
C GLY A 119 -3.04 -1.06 -1.15
N HIS A 120 -3.27 -0.67 0.11
CA HIS A 120 -2.52 -1.16 1.26
C HIS A 120 -3.06 -2.50 1.77
N HIS A 121 -2.97 -3.54 0.94
CA HIS A 121 -3.56 -4.84 1.21
C HIS A 121 -2.80 -5.68 2.25
N PHE A 122 -1.53 -5.37 2.59
CA PHE A 122 -0.74 -6.15 3.53
C PHE A 122 -1.28 -6.12 4.96
N ARG A 123 -1.91 -5.02 5.39
CA ARG A 123 -2.61 -5.00 6.69
C ARG A 123 -3.76 -6.01 6.78
N LEU A 124 -4.23 -6.53 5.65
CA LEU A 124 -5.30 -7.52 5.57
C LEU A 124 -4.80 -8.96 5.52
N MET A 125 -3.49 -9.20 5.56
CA MET A 125 -2.95 -10.55 5.74
C MET A 125 -3.51 -11.17 7.03
N PRO A 126 -3.79 -12.49 7.06
CA PRO A 126 -4.35 -13.15 8.24
C PRO A 126 -3.61 -12.86 9.55
N SER A 127 -2.28 -12.93 9.54
CA SER A 127 -1.44 -12.61 10.71
C SER A 127 -1.56 -11.14 11.15
N MET A 128 -1.65 -10.22 10.20
CA MET A 128 -1.80 -8.78 10.50
C MET A 128 -3.18 -8.43 11.02
N ARG A 129 -4.24 -9.08 10.52
CA ARG A 129 -5.60 -8.94 11.08
C ARG A 129 -5.66 -9.41 12.52
N ALA A 130 -5.05 -10.58 12.81
CA ALA A 130 -4.97 -11.09 14.18
C ALA A 130 -4.17 -10.17 15.11
N LEU A 131 -3.08 -9.55 14.60
CA LEU A 131 -2.31 -8.55 15.35
C LEU A 131 -3.17 -7.29 15.63
N ALA A 132 -3.94 -6.82 14.66
CA ALA A 132 -4.87 -5.70 14.83
C ALA A 132 -6.00 -6.04 15.83
N GLU A 133 -6.48 -7.28 15.85
CA GLU A 133 -7.46 -7.75 16.84
C GLU A 133 -6.88 -7.75 18.26
N LEU A 134 -5.63 -8.21 18.46
CA LEU A 134 -4.93 -8.11 19.76
C LEU A 134 -4.83 -6.65 20.23
N LYS A 135 -4.48 -5.74 19.33
CA LYS A 135 -4.47 -4.29 19.64
C LYS A 135 -5.86 -3.80 20.06
N ALA A 136 -6.91 -4.14 19.30
CA ALA A 136 -8.28 -3.71 19.59
C ALA A 136 -8.79 -4.23 20.95
N GLN A 137 -8.31 -5.40 21.36
CA GLN A 137 -8.58 -6.00 22.68
C GLN A 137 -7.75 -5.39 23.81
N GLY A 138 -6.85 -4.46 23.53
CA GLY A 138 -5.95 -3.88 24.53
C GLY A 138 -4.87 -4.84 25.03
N ALA A 139 -4.59 -5.94 24.31
CA ALA A 139 -3.68 -6.99 24.75
C ALA A 139 -2.24 -6.52 25.01
N PHE A 140 -1.82 -5.44 24.36
CA PHE A 140 -0.47 -4.90 24.51
C PHE A 140 -0.29 -4.02 25.75
N GLY A 141 -1.37 -3.49 26.34
CA GLY A 141 -1.25 -2.35 27.26
C GLY A 141 -0.71 -1.13 26.52
N THR A 142 0.28 -0.45 27.10
CA THR A 142 1.02 0.62 26.42
C THR A 142 1.93 0.02 25.35
N ILE A 143 1.75 0.43 24.07
CA ILE A 143 2.69 0.05 23.00
C ILE A 143 3.97 0.88 23.17
N MET A 144 5.09 0.18 23.36
CA MET A 144 6.40 0.77 23.61
C MET A 144 7.20 0.96 22.31
N GLN A 145 7.20 -0.08 21.45
CA GLN A 145 7.99 -0.11 20.23
C GLN A 145 7.34 -0.97 19.17
N VAL A 146 7.61 -0.64 17.89
CA VAL A 146 7.30 -1.50 16.74
C VAL A 146 8.55 -1.71 15.89
N GLU A 147 8.69 -2.90 15.33
CA GLU A 147 9.76 -3.23 14.40
C GLU A 147 9.19 -3.84 13.13
N GLY A 148 9.76 -3.51 11.98
CA GLY A 148 9.30 -4.06 10.71
C GLY A 148 10.40 -4.20 9.69
N ASN A 149 10.25 -5.24 8.87
CA ASN A 149 11.10 -5.47 7.71
C ASN A 149 10.26 -6.08 6.59
N TYR A 150 10.34 -5.47 5.41
CA TYR A 150 9.89 -6.10 4.18
C TYR A 150 10.98 -5.95 3.15
N SER A 151 11.59 -7.09 2.80
CA SER A 151 12.76 -7.18 1.93
C SER A 151 12.63 -8.37 1.00
N HIS A 152 12.96 -8.21 -0.27
CA HIS A 152 13.18 -9.30 -1.20
C HIS A 152 13.78 -8.79 -2.53
N ASP A 153 14.31 -9.73 -3.32
CA ASP A 153 14.96 -9.46 -4.60
C ASP A 153 13.91 -9.40 -5.74
N TRP A 154 13.08 -8.36 -5.73
CA TRP A 154 12.01 -8.22 -6.73
C TRP A 154 12.34 -7.30 -7.89
N LEU A 155 13.34 -6.41 -7.71
CA LEU A 155 13.79 -5.51 -8.78
C LEU A 155 14.83 -6.13 -9.70
N ALA A 156 15.45 -7.25 -9.31
CA ALA A 156 16.51 -7.89 -10.10
C ALA A 156 16.05 -8.34 -11.49
N ASP A 157 14.75 -8.65 -11.62
CA ASP A 157 14.16 -9.15 -12.87
C ASP A 157 13.58 -8.04 -13.75
N TYR A 158 13.64 -6.77 -13.30
CA TYR A 158 13.12 -5.67 -14.11
C TYR A 158 14.19 -5.13 -15.05
N PRO A 159 13.85 -4.83 -16.33
CA PRO A 159 14.71 -4.12 -17.25
C PRO A 159 15.16 -2.77 -16.67
N ALA A 160 16.37 -2.35 -16.99
CA ALA A 160 16.96 -1.09 -16.49
C ALA A 160 16.15 0.16 -16.90
N ASP A 161 15.42 0.10 -18.00
CA ASP A 161 14.51 1.14 -18.49
C ASP A 161 13.11 1.07 -17.89
N SER A 162 12.81 0.09 -17.06
CA SER A 162 11.54 0.02 -16.36
C SER A 162 11.29 1.28 -15.53
N TRP A 163 10.06 1.79 -15.57
CA TRP A 163 9.66 2.94 -14.76
C TRP A 163 9.93 2.72 -13.26
N ARG A 164 9.91 1.46 -12.80
CA ARG A 164 10.22 1.10 -11.40
C ARG A 164 11.68 1.32 -11.02
N MET A 165 12.57 1.45 -12.00
CA MET A 165 13.99 1.74 -11.78
C MET A 165 14.29 3.25 -11.82
N GLN A 166 13.31 4.08 -12.22
CA GLN A 166 13.48 5.53 -12.29
C GLN A 166 13.48 6.16 -10.90
N ALA A 167 14.37 7.13 -10.68
CA ALA A 167 14.54 7.76 -9.38
C ALA A 167 13.28 8.53 -8.89
N GLU A 168 12.49 9.02 -9.82
CA GLU A 168 11.24 9.73 -9.55
C GLU A 168 10.18 8.80 -8.95
N GLU A 169 10.18 7.52 -9.37
CA GLU A 169 9.17 6.52 -9.01
C GLU A 169 9.58 5.65 -7.81
N SER A 170 10.90 5.42 -7.62
CA SER A 170 11.44 4.47 -6.63
C SER A 170 12.50 5.10 -5.74
N ARG A 171 12.12 6.12 -4.96
CA ARG A 171 13.01 6.80 -4.00
C ARG A 171 13.31 5.93 -2.79
N ALA A 172 14.50 6.16 -2.19
CA ALA A 172 14.95 5.47 -0.98
C ALA A 172 14.88 3.93 -1.10
N GLY A 173 15.41 3.40 -2.20
CA GLY A 173 15.51 1.96 -2.43
C GLY A 173 14.17 1.25 -2.34
N GLY A 174 14.08 0.23 -1.50
CA GLY A 174 12.85 -0.56 -1.31
C GLY A 174 11.71 0.17 -0.59
N MET A 175 11.87 1.40 -0.12
CA MET A 175 10.84 2.09 0.67
C MET A 175 9.56 2.35 -0.13
N THR A 176 9.67 2.78 -1.39
CA THR A 176 8.50 3.06 -2.24
C THR A 176 7.70 1.80 -2.57
N GLY A 177 8.39 0.69 -2.87
CA GLY A 177 7.74 -0.56 -3.28
C GLY A 177 7.30 -1.45 -2.12
N MET A 178 8.13 -1.54 -1.08
CA MET A 178 8.01 -2.49 0.03
C MET A 178 7.81 -1.81 1.38
N GLY A 179 8.72 -0.90 1.76
CA GLY A 179 8.69 -0.25 3.08
C GLY A 179 7.40 0.52 3.35
N ILE A 180 6.73 1.02 2.33
CA ILE A 180 5.42 1.68 2.48
C ILE A 180 4.35 0.76 3.07
N HIS A 181 4.38 -0.54 2.80
CA HIS A 181 3.47 -1.49 3.43
C HIS A 181 3.74 -1.62 4.93
N VAL A 182 5.02 -1.53 5.34
CA VAL A 182 5.41 -1.54 6.76
C VAL A 182 4.97 -0.24 7.43
N LEU A 183 5.18 0.93 6.78
CA LEU A 183 4.69 2.23 7.29
C LEU A 183 3.18 2.23 7.49
N ASP A 184 2.43 1.69 6.54
CA ASP A 184 0.97 1.57 6.65
C ASP A 184 0.55 0.66 7.81
N CYS A 185 1.19 -0.51 7.96
CA CYS A 185 0.96 -1.41 9.09
C CYS A 185 1.34 -0.74 10.43
N PHE A 186 2.45 -0.02 10.49
CA PHE A 186 2.87 0.72 11.68
C PHE A 186 1.85 1.78 12.09
N ARG A 187 1.36 2.56 11.13
CA ARG A 187 0.29 3.53 11.38
C ARG A 187 -0.96 2.86 11.94
N ASP A 188 -1.31 1.69 11.44
CA ASP A 188 -2.48 0.93 11.91
C ASP A 188 -2.33 0.45 13.35
N VAL A 189 -1.16 -0.06 13.71
CA VAL A 189 -0.95 -0.67 15.04
C VAL A 189 -0.48 0.33 16.10
N ALA A 190 0.40 1.28 15.77
CA ALA A 190 1.00 2.22 16.74
C ALA A 190 0.45 3.65 16.65
N GLY A 191 -0.40 3.94 15.64
CA GLY A 191 -0.99 5.27 15.46
C GLY A 191 -0.16 6.22 14.59
N PRO A 192 -0.45 7.53 14.63
CA PRO A 192 0.23 8.52 13.81
C PRO A 192 1.72 8.60 14.09
N MET A 193 2.51 8.66 13.03
CA MET A 193 3.95 8.95 13.10
C MET A 193 4.17 10.45 13.23
N ARG A 194 5.07 10.86 14.12
CA ARG A 194 5.40 12.25 14.37
C ARG A 194 6.59 12.70 13.54
N ARG A 195 7.70 11.94 13.60
CA ARG A 195 8.93 12.24 12.85
C ARG A 195 9.71 10.99 12.51
N ILE A 196 10.52 11.07 11.46
CA ILE A 196 11.29 9.96 10.90
C ILE A 196 12.73 10.41 10.61
N SER A 197 13.70 9.53 10.93
CA SER A 197 15.10 9.62 10.52
C SER A 197 15.45 8.39 9.71
N ALA A 198 16.00 8.54 8.49
CA ALA A 198 16.27 7.42 7.59
C ALA A 198 17.58 7.57 6.81
N LEU A 199 18.24 6.45 6.59
CA LEU A 199 19.42 6.32 5.74
C LEU A 199 19.16 5.30 4.63
N SER A 200 19.59 5.63 3.40
CA SER A 200 19.58 4.71 2.27
C SER A 200 20.96 4.64 1.63
N LYS A 201 21.42 3.44 1.29
CA LYS A 201 22.75 3.21 0.69
C LYS A 201 22.63 2.20 -0.46
N ALA A 202 23.45 2.39 -1.51
CA ALA A 202 23.68 1.41 -2.54
C ALA A 202 24.82 0.49 -2.09
N ARG A 203 24.54 -0.78 -1.87
CA ARG A 203 25.52 -1.76 -1.39
C ARG A 203 25.80 -2.85 -2.41
N ALA A 204 24.78 -3.44 -3.00
CA ALA A 204 24.86 -4.55 -3.95
C ALA A 204 24.46 -4.12 -5.37
N LEU A 205 23.52 -3.20 -5.50
CA LEU A 205 23.05 -2.68 -6.78
C LEU A 205 23.55 -1.25 -6.97
N LYS A 206 23.92 -0.91 -8.22
CA LYS A 206 24.35 0.47 -8.57
C LYS A 206 23.13 1.36 -8.85
N LEU A 207 22.21 1.45 -7.87
CA LEU A 207 21.03 2.28 -7.99
C LEU A 207 21.24 3.63 -7.32
N PRO A 208 20.95 4.75 -8.00
CA PRO A 208 21.07 6.09 -7.40
C PRO A 208 20.17 6.27 -6.17
N THR A 209 19.08 5.50 -6.08
CA THR A 209 18.11 5.52 -4.96
C THR A 209 18.50 4.64 -3.79
N GLY A 210 19.60 3.89 -3.90
CA GLY A 210 20.01 2.91 -2.90
C GLY A 210 19.32 1.55 -3.05
N ASP A 211 19.81 0.56 -2.32
CA ASP A 211 19.26 -0.81 -2.28
C ASP A 211 19.01 -1.33 -0.87
N SER A 212 19.43 -0.57 0.14
CA SER A 212 19.23 -0.88 1.55
C SER A 212 18.87 0.39 2.31
N THR A 213 17.72 0.40 2.99
CA THR A 213 17.22 1.56 3.74
C THR A 213 16.82 1.14 5.14
N ALA A 214 17.23 1.95 6.13
CA ALA A 214 16.81 1.82 7.51
C ALA A 214 16.21 3.15 8.00
N ALA A 215 15.15 3.07 8.81
CA ALA A 215 14.50 4.23 9.40
C ALA A 215 14.22 4.04 10.88
N LEU A 216 14.40 5.11 11.67
CA LEU A 216 13.90 5.29 13.02
C LEU A 216 12.66 6.18 12.98
N ILE A 217 11.65 5.83 13.76
CA ILE A 217 10.34 6.49 13.77
C ILE A 217 9.98 6.85 15.21
N GLU A 218 9.46 8.04 15.43
CA GLU A 218 8.79 8.46 16.66
C GLU A 218 7.30 8.62 16.36
N PHE A 219 6.46 7.98 17.17
CA PHE A 219 4.99 8.09 17.07
C PHE A 219 4.46 9.21 17.96
N ALA A 220 3.29 9.73 17.62
CA ALA A 220 2.63 10.76 18.44
C ALA A 220 2.31 10.26 19.86
N SER A 221 2.16 8.95 20.06
CA SER A 221 1.98 8.31 21.38
C SER A 221 3.24 8.28 22.23
N GLY A 222 4.42 8.57 21.67
CA GLY A 222 5.72 8.40 22.30
C GLY A 222 6.36 7.02 22.04
N ALA A 223 5.65 6.09 21.42
CA ALA A 223 6.24 4.82 20.97
C ALA A 223 7.34 5.07 19.94
N THR A 224 8.29 4.14 19.83
CA THR A 224 9.37 4.17 18.83
C THR A 224 9.19 3.10 17.77
N GLY A 225 9.76 3.32 16.58
CA GLY A 225 9.71 2.35 15.50
C GLY A 225 11.05 2.16 14.80
N VAL A 226 11.31 0.94 14.36
CA VAL A 226 12.47 0.57 13.53
C VAL A 226 11.96 -0.11 12.26
N LEU A 227 12.32 0.42 11.08
CA LEU A 227 11.96 -0.14 9.80
C LEU A 227 13.20 -0.38 8.95
N GLY A 228 13.30 -1.58 8.35
CA GLY A 228 14.33 -1.92 7.39
C GLY A 228 13.74 -2.46 6.09
N THR A 229 14.37 -2.14 4.96
CA THR A 229 14.06 -2.74 3.66
C THR A 229 15.31 -2.87 2.81
N THR A 230 15.44 -4.01 2.14
CA THR A 230 16.55 -4.33 1.23
C THR A 230 15.99 -4.99 -0.02
N ILE A 231 16.41 -4.49 -1.21
CA ILE A 231 15.90 -4.97 -2.51
C ILE A 231 16.82 -5.99 -3.20
N LYS A 232 17.82 -6.49 -2.49
CA LYS A 232 18.73 -7.54 -2.97
C LYS A 232 19.02 -8.53 -1.84
N THR A 233 17.99 -9.31 -1.47
CA THR A 233 18.07 -10.35 -0.44
C THR A 233 16.93 -11.36 -0.62
N PRO A 234 17.03 -12.60 -0.09
CA PRO A 234 15.89 -13.50 0.01
C PRO A 234 14.70 -12.85 0.71
N PHE A 235 13.50 -13.32 0.39
CA PHE A 235 12.25 -12.80 0.96
C PHE A 235 12.27 -12.76 2.49
N ARG A 236 11.90 -11.60 3.03
CA ARG A 236 11.67 -11.39 4.46
C ARG A 236 10.46 -10.49 4.66
N TRP A 237 9.50 -10.96 5.44
CA TRP A 237 8.41 -10.17 6.03
C TRP A 237 8.48 -10.30 7.54
N ARG A 238 8.32 -9.19 8.26
CA ARG A 238 8.25 -9.14 9.70
C ARG A 238 7.59 -7.84 10.17
N ILE A 239 6.60 -7.94 11.06
CA ILE A 239 6.08 -6.83 11.87
C ILE A 239 5.99 -7.32 13.31
N ALA A 240 6.71 -6.68 14.23
CA ALA A 240 6.65 -6.96 15.66
C ALA A 240 6.13 -5.74 16.41
N VAL A 241 5.27 -5.97 17.41
CA VAL A 241 4.72 -4.96 18.31
C VAL A 241 5.09 -5.36 19.74
N PHE A 242 5.76 -4.47 20.43
CA PHE A 242 6.17 -4.65 21.82
C PHE A 242 5.34 -3.75 22.71
N GLY A 243 4.50 -4.35 23.52
CA GLY A 243 3.70 -3.69 24.52
C GLY A 243 4.15 -4.02 25.94
N GLU A 244 3.58 -3.35 26.90
CA GLU A 244 3.84 -3.51 28.34
C GLU A 244 3.53 -4.93 28.84
N THR A 245 2.46 -5.55 28.32
CA THR A 245 1.94 -6.83 28.80
C THR A 245 2.10 -7.98 27.82
N CYS A 246 2.38 -7.66 26.55
CA CYS A 246 2.41 -8.62 25.45
C CYS A 246 3.31 -8.09 24.33
N TRP A 247 4.05 -9.00 23.67
CA TRP A 247 4.54 -8.72 22.33
C TRP A 247 3.95 -9.71 21.34
N ALA A 248 3.77 -9.27 20.10
CA ALA A 248 3.32 -10.12 19.01
C ALA A 248 4.10 -9.82 17.72
N GLU A 249 4.37 -10.86 16.94
CA GLU A 249 5.15 -10.77 15.70
C GLU A 249 4.47 -11.53 14.56
N SER A 250 4.07 -10.81 13.51
CA SER A 250 3.73 -11.38 12.21
C SER A 250 5.02 -11.75 11.49
N VAL A 251 5.31 -13.04 11.35
CA VAL A 251 6.55 -13.56 10.72
C VAL A 251 6.34 -14.01 9.29
N SER A 252 5.10 -14.16 8.86
CA SER A 252 4.68 -14.41 7.49
C SER A 252 3.24 -13.94 7.30
N GLU A 253 2.70 -14.09 6.09
CA GLU A 253 1.30 -13.77 5.80
C GLU A 253 0.32 -14.48 6.75
N THR A 254 0.61 -15.72 7.12
CA THR A 254 -0.30 -16.61 7.86
C THR A 254 0.13 -16.93 9.28
N LYS A 255 1.32 -16.51 9.70
CA LYS A 255 1.87 -16.91 11.01
C LYS A 255 2.08 -15.72 11.93
N LEU A 256 1.54 -15.81 13.15
CA LEU A 256 1.72 -14.86 14.24
C LEU A 256 2.30 -15.57 15.45
N ILE A 257 3.31 -14.97 16.08
CA ILE A 257 3.86 -15.39 17.37
C ILE A 257 3.42 -14.37 18.41
N VAL A 258 2.92 -14.83 19.55
CA VAL A 258 2.45 -13.97 20.65
C VAL A 258 3.08 -14.44 21.95
N ARG A 259 3.64 -13.54 22.72
CA ARG A 259 4.11 -13.83 24.09
C ARG A 259 3.50 -12.83 25.07
N ARG A 260 2.77 -13.36 26.04
CA ARG A 260 2.24 -12.59 27.15
C ARG A 260 3.20 -12.64 28.35
N ALA A 261 3.16 -11.63 29.21
CA ALA A 261 3.98 -11.59 30.41
C ALA A 261 3.80 -12.87 31.24
N GLY A 262 4.91 -13.49 31.64
CA GLY A 262 4.91 -14.73 32.42
C GLY A 262 4.48 -16.01 31.66
N LYS A 263 4.29 -15.96 30.34
CA LYS A 263 3.91 -17.10 29.50
C LYS A 263 5.00 -17.42 28.47
N GLU A 264 5.06 -18.67 28.00
CA GLU A 264 5.85 -19.03 26.84
C GLU A 264 5.24 -18.46 25.56
N PRO A 265 6.02 -18.28 24.45
CA PRO A 265 5.47 -17.86 23.19
C PRO A 265 4.49 -18.88 22.62
N GLU A 266 3.36 -18.38 22.16
CA GLU A 266 2.35 -19.15 21.41
C GLU A 266 2.48 -18.84 19.91
N VAL A 267 2.36 -19.86 19.08
CA VAL A 267 2.43 -19.73 17.61
C VAL A 267 1.04 -20.00 17.05
N PHE A 268 0.54 -19.07 16.25
CA PHE A 268 -0.76 -19.17 15.58
C PHE A 268 -0.54 -19.24 14.07
N ASP A 269 -1.05 -20.30 13.46
CA ASP A 269 -1.07 -20.48 12.00
C ASP A 269 -2.50 -20.25 11.49
N TYR A 270 -2.65 -19.35 10.53
CA TYR A 270 -3.93 -19.01 9.92
C TYR A 270 -4.01 -19.56 8.49
N PRO A 271 -5.18 -19.89 7.97
CA PRO A 271 -5.35 -20.22 6.56
C PRO A 271 -4.89 -19.08 5.66
N ALA A 272 -4.26 -19.43 4.53
CA ALA A 272 -3.94 -18.44 3.50
C ALA A 272 -5.22 -17.77 2.98
N ASP A 273 -5.12 -16.48 2.64
CA ASP A 273 -6.25 -15.67 2.21
C ASP A 273 -5.85 -14.78 1.02
N ASN A 274 -6.78 -14.54 0.11
CA ASN A 274 -6.59 -13.56 -0.95
C ASN A 274 -6.80 -12.15 -0.39
N HIS A 275 -5.82 -11.66 0.39
CA HIS A 275 -5.88 -10.34 1.03
C HIS A 275 -5.90 -9.17 0.02
N LEU A 276 -5.40 -9.35 -1.20
CA LEU A 276 -5.53 -8.38 -2.29
C LEU A 276 -6.98 -8.28 -2.78
N GLY A 277 -7.61 -9.43 -3.05
CA GLY A 277 -9.04 -9.49 -3.40
C GLY A 277 -9.93 -9.00 -2.27
N ARG A 278 -9.57 -9.27 -1.02
CA ARG A 278 -10.25 -8.75 0.17
C ARG A 278 -10.22 -7.21 0.22
N ASN A 279 -9.09 -6.60 -0.11
CA ASN A 279 -8.96 -5.14 -0.16
C ASN A 279 -9.87 -4.54 -1.23
N LEU A 280 -9.92 -5.12 -2.42
CA LEU A 280 -10.83 -4.74 -3.51
C LEU A 280 -12.31 -4.96 -3.13
N ASN A 281 -12.61 -6.04 -2.39
CA ASN A 281 -13.96 -6.30 -1.89
C ASN A 281 -14.42 -5.26 -0.86
N TYR A 282 -13.53 -4.80 0.04
CA TYR A 282 -13.84 -3.68 0.93
C TYR A 282 -14.15 -2.40 0.16
N PHE A 283 -13.38 -2.10 -0.87
CA PHE A 283 -13.68 -0.98 -1.76
C PHE A 283 -15.06 -1.11 -2.39
N ALA A 284 -15.36 -2.25 -3.01
CA ALA A 284 -16.64 -2.49 -3.65
C ALA A 284 -17.82 -2.38 -2.66
N LYS A 285 -17.69 -2.96 -1.46
CA LYS A 285 -18.72 -2.85 -0.42
C LYS A 285 -18.94 -1.41 0.03
N ALA A 286 -17.87 -0.62 0.18
CA ALA A 286 -17.96 0.79 0.53
C ALA A 286 -18.68 1.60 -0.57
N VAL A 287 -18.39 1.34 -1.86
CA VAL A 287 -19.09 1.95 -3.00
C VAL A 287 -20.58 1.63 -2.98
N MET A 288 -20.96 0.41 -2.60
CA MET A 288 -22.36 -0.02 -2.48
C MET A 288 -23.07 0.45 -1.19
N GLY A 289 -22.39 1.20 -0.31
CA GLY A 289 -22.94 1.60 0.98
C GLY A 289 -23.08 0.45 2.00
N GLN A 290 -22.38 -0.68 1.79
CA GLN A 290 -22.43 -1.88 2.61
C GLN A 290 -21.28 -1.94 3.64
N GLY A 291 -20.79 -0.81 4.06
CA GLY A 291 -19.69 -0.66 5.03
C GLY A 291 -18.75 0.48 4.66
N THR A 292 -17.66 0.59 5.41
CA THR A 292 -16.62 1.60 5.18
C THR A 292 -15.33 0.93 4.72
N PHE A 293 -14.54 1.64 3.92
CA PHE A 293 -13.19 1.18 3.60
C PHE A 293 -12.30 1.27 4.85
N PRO A 294 -11.45 0.26 5.16
CA PRO A 294 -10.73 0.18 6.43
C PRO A 294 -9.69 1.30 6.66
N ILE A 295 -9.27 1.97 5.59
CA ILE A 295 -8.28 3.04 5.67
C ILE A 295 -8.97 4.37 5.46
N SER A 296 -8.98 5.23 6.48
CA SER A 296 -9.56 6.57 6.40
C SER A 296 -8.71 7.50 5.51
N PRO A 297 -9.28 8.59 4.98
CA PRO A 297 -8.53 9.63 4.28
C PRO A 297 -7.34 10.17 5.09
N ASP A 298 -7.50 10.34 6.41
CA ASP A 298 -6.39 10.70 7.31
C ASP A 298 -5.29 9.63 7.30
N GLY A 299 -5.66 8.35 7.35
CA GLY A 299 -4.70 7.25 7.26
C GLY A 299 -3.91 7.23 5.95
N ILE A 300 -4.58 7.52 4.84
CA ILE A 300 -3.94 7.66 3.53
C ILE A 300 -2.92 8.81 3.55
N LEU A 301 -3.33 9.97 4.05
CA LEU A 301 -2.47 11.15 4.17
C LEU A 301 -1.25 10.89 5.05
N GLN A 302 -1.45 10.30 6.22
CA GLN A 302 -0.37 9.98 7.18
C GLN A 302 0.67 9.04 6.57
N THR A 303 0.25 7.99 5.84
CA THR A 303 1.19 7.07 5.20
C THR A 303 1.96 7.74 4.06
N ALA A 304 1.32 8.58 3.25
CA ALA A 304 2.00 9.36 2.20
C ALA A 304 3.00 10.38 2.79
N ALA A 305 2.61 11.08 3.85
CA ALA A 305 3.48 12.03 4.57
C ALA A 305 4.69 11.33 5.21
N ALA A 306 4.50 10.15 5.81
CA ALA A 306 5.58 9.35 6.37
C ALA A 306 6.57 8.90 5.29
N LEU A 307 6.08 8.47 4.12
CA LEU A 307 6.94 8.12 2.99
C LEU A 307 7.75 9.32 2.50
N GLU A 308 7.13 10.49 2.37
CA GLU A 308 7.85 11.73 2.02
C GLU A 308 8.91 12.10 3.06
N ALA A 309 8.59 11.96 4.37
CA ALA A 309 9.55 12.22 5.44
C ALA A 309 10.78 11.29 5.34
N VAL A 310 10.61 10.01 4.96
CA VAL A 310 11.74 9.13 4.66
C VAL A 310 12.58 9.68 3.51
N PHE A 311 11.96 10.12 2.40
CA PHE A 311 12.69 10.67 1.25
C PHE A 311 13.50 11.91 1.62
N LYS A 312 12.87 12.83 2.35
CA LYS A 312 13.53 14.07 2.84
C LYS A 312 14.69 13.75 3.78
N SER A 313 14.51 12.81 4.71
CA SER A 313 15.52 12.40 5.67
C SER A 313 16.74 11.78 4.96
N VAL A 314 16.51 10.88 4.00
CA VAL A 314 17.58 10.28 3.18
C VAL A 314 18.35 11.38 2.42
N GLY A 315 17.65 12.34 1.81
CA GLY A 315 18.26 13.48 1.13
C GLY A 315 19.04 14.42 2.07
N ALA A 316 18.71 14.44 3.36
CA ALA A 316 19.37 15.21 4.41
C ALA A 316 20.28 14.36 5.32
N ASN A 317 20.82 13.25 4.78
CA ASN A 317 21.77 12.36 5.47
C ASN A 317 21.30 11.87 6.87
N GLY A 318 20.03 11.54 7.01
CA GLY A 318 19.47 10.98 8.23
C GLY A 318 18.94 12.01 9.23
N ALA A 319 18.82 13.27 8.84
CA ALA A 319 18.17 14.26 9.70
C ALA A 319 16.70 13.88 10.00
N TRP A 320 16.24 14.18 11.20
CA TRP A 320 14.84 14.00 11.59
C TRP A 320 13.92 14.90 10.76
N MET A 321 12.85 14.33 10.23
CA MET A 321 11.83 15.03 9.45
C MET A 321 10.45 14.81 10.07
N GLU A 322 9.71 15.89 10.27
CA GLU A 322 8.31 15.83 10.70
C GLU A 322 7.42 15.21 9.59
N VAL A 323 6.38 14.46 10.00
CA VAL A 323 5.44 13.76 9.13
C VAL A 323 4.19 14.60 8.82
#